data_0cfde0893086e836ecd22dc7bf5e4361
#
_entry.id   0cfde0893086e836ecd22dc7bf5e4361
#
_cell.length_a   1.000
_cell.length_b   1.000
_cell.length_c   1.000
_cell.angle_alpha   90.00
_cell.angle_beta   90.00
_cell.angle_gamma   90.00
#
_symmetry.space_group_name_H-M   'P 1'
#
loop_
_entity.id
_entity.type
_entity.pdbx_description
1 polymer ?
#
loop_
_entity_poly.entity_id
_entity_poly.type
_entity_poly.pdbx_seq_one_letter_code
_entity_poly.pdbx_strand_id
1 'polypeptide(L)'
;MAKEDKEVAAFAGFIGYYTFLVSASCMINSGFMNFDSLQISTILGVETLDMGAVAGILTGVTVAALHNKYHKVVFPVAIAFYGGKRFVAIVVILAMALLGQVAPFIWAPVSAGINGLGTLISESGLLGVFSFGFLERLLIPTGLHHVLNGIFRTTAIGGVYQGVEGCLNIFLQFFDSVDISVMREYTQFLGQGKMLF
;
A
#
# COMPACT_ATOMS: atom_id res chain seq x y z
N MET A 1 18.19 9.67 5.75
CA MET A 1 18.94 8.65 5.00
C MET A 1 20.15 8.19 5.82
N ALA A 2 20.61 6.95 5.61
CA ALA A 2 21.80 6.43 6.30
C ALA A 2 23.04 7.26 5.97
N LYS A 3 23.81 7.64 6.99
CA LYS A 3 25.00 8.50 6.84
C LYS A 3 26.25 7.70 6.49
N GLU A 4 26.42 6.53 7.10
CA GLU A 4 27.55 5.61 6.91
C GLU A 4 27.01 4.23 6.51
N ASP A 5 27.82 3.35 5.91
CA ASP A 5 27.51 1.95 5.57
C ASP A 5 26.16 1.78 4.85
N LYS A 6 25.94 2.53 3.78
CA LYS A 6 24.68 2.60 3.05
C LYS A 6 24.19 1.25 2.53
N GLU A 7 25.10 0.35 2.17
CA GLU A 7 24.81 -0.99 1.68
C GLU A 7 24.15 -1.85 2.78
N VAL A 8 24.68 -1.75 4.02
CA VAL A 8 24.12 -2.46 5.17
C VAL A 8 22.72 -1.91 5.52
N ALA A 9 22.55 -0.59 5.43
CA ALA A 9 21.26 0.05 5.65
C ALA A 9 20.23 -0.35 4.58
N ALA A 10 20.66 -0.46 3.32
CA ALA A 10 19.79 -0.91 2.23
C ALA A 10 19.34 -2.37 2.42
N PHE A 11 20.26 -3.26 2.78
CA PHE A 11 19.95 -4.66 3.07
C PHE A 11 19.04 -4.81 4.29
N ALA A 12 19.34 -4.06 5.37
CA ALA A 12 18.46 -4.00 6.54
C ALA A 12 17.07 -3.43 6.19
N GLY A 13 17.01 -2.49 5.24
CA GLY A 13 15.76 -1.94 4.71
C GLY A 13 14.91 -2.98 4.01
N PHE A 14 15.52 -3.81 3.17
CA PHE A 14 14.81 -4.90 2.48
C PHE A 14 14.26 -5.93 3.48
N ILE A 15 15.10 -6.40 4.41
CA ILE A 15 14.67 -7.35 5.45
C ILE A 15 13.57 -6.71 6.32
N GLY A 16 13.75 -5.46 6.71
CA GLY A 16 12.77 -4.72 7.50
C GLY A 16 11.43 -4.58 6.80
N TYR A 17 11.43 -4.25 5.51
CA TYR A 17 10.21 -4.14 4.72
C TYR A 17 9.48 -5.48 4.63
N TYR A 18 10.18 -6.56 4.34
CA TYR A 18 9.58 -7.88 4.29
C TYR A 18 9.01 -8.29 5.65
N THR A 19 9.74 -8.05 6.75
CA THR A 19 9.26 -8.31 8.12
C THR A 19 8.00 -7.51 8.43
N PHE A 20 7.95 -6.24 8.00
CA PHE A 20 6.76 -5.39 8.15
C PHE A 20 5.54 -5.98 7.44
N LEU A 21 5.69 -6.41 6.17
CA LEU A 21 4.61 -7.01 5.38
C LEU A 21 4.07 -8.28 6.05
N VAL A 22 4.96 -9.19 6.45
CA VAL A 22 4.58 -10.45 7.11
C VAL A 22 3.91 -10.19 8.46
N SER A 23 4.41 -9.23 9.23
CA SER A 23 3.84 -8.89 10.53
C SER A 23 2.45 -8.25 10.39
N ALA A 24 2.25 -7.37 9.42
CA ALA A 24 0.95 -6.78 9.11
C ALA A 24 -0.05 -7.84 8.63
N SER A 25 0.39 -8.77 7.76
CA SER A 25 -0.40 -9.92 7.32
C SER A 25 -0.84 -10.81 8.49
N CYS A 26 0.08 -11.12 9.39
CA CYS A 26 -0.21 -11.92 10.58
C CYS A 26 -1.28 -11.25 11.45
N MET A 27 -1.23 -9.92 11.62
CA MET A 27 -2.22 -9.18 12.40
C MET A 27 -3.59 -9.18 11.74
N ILE A 28 -3.67 -8.98 10.42
CA ILE A 28 -4.92 -9.02 9.66
C ILE A 28 -5.56 -10.42 9.76
N ASN A 29 -4.77 -11.47 9.57
CA ASN A 29 -5.24 -12.86 9.61
C ASN A 29 -5.51 -13.39 11.01
N SER A 30 -5.10 -12.70 12.07
CA SER A 30 -5.34 -13.11 13.46
C SER A 30 -6.81 -13.06 13.88
N GLY A 31 -7.67 -12.40 13.09
CA GLY A 31 -9.10 -12.23 13.40
C GLY A 31 -9.38 -11.36 14.63
N PHE A 32 -8.39 -10.63 15.11
CA PHE A 32 -8.54 -9.78 16.32
C PHE A 32 -9.51 -8.63 16.12
N MET A 33 -9.63 -8.12 14.88
CA MET A 33 -10.61 -7.11 14.47
C MET A 33 -11.05 -7.38 13.03
N ASN A 34 -12.29 -7.00 12.70
CA ASN A 34 -12.75 -6.96 11.32
C ASN A 34 -12.17 -5.72 10.62
N PHE A 35 -11.36 -5.98 9.64
CA PHE A 35 -10.72 -4.95 8.81
C PHE A 35 -11.36 -4.86 7.41
N ASP A 36 -12.70 -4.90 7.34
CA ASP A 36 -13.46 -4.93 6.08
C ASP A 36 -13.20 -3.72 5.15
N SER A 37 -12.72 -2.61 5.72
CA SER A 37 -12.39 -1.41 4.96
C SER A 37 -10.97 -1.41 4.37
N LEU A 38 -10.14 -2.40 4.72
CA LEU A 38 -8.76 -2.46 4.26
C LEU A 38 -8.67 -3.06 2.86
N GLN A 39 -7.91 -2.40 2.00
CA GLN A 39 -7.48 -2.96 0.73
C GLN A 39 -6.31 -3.92 0.98
N ILE A 40 -6.52 -5.18 0.65
CA ILE A 40 -5.50 -6.23 0.76
C ILE A 40 -4.96 -6.51 -0.64
N SER A 41 -3.65 -6.56 -0.76
CA SER A 41 -2.96 -6.93 -2.00
C SER A 41 -1.82 -7.91 -1.72
N THR A 42 -1.42 -8.66 -2.73
CA THR A 42 -0.29 -9.58 -2.62
C THR A 42 0.99 -8.86 -3.00
N ILE A 43 1.83 -8.58 -2.00
CA ILE A 43 3.12 -7.90 -2.17
C ILE A 43 4.23 -8.88 -1.82
N LEU A 44 5.14 -9.16 -2.74
CA LEU A 44 6.25 -10.12 -2.56
C LEU A 44 5.78 -11.52 -2.09
N GLY A 45 4.60 -11.97 -2.54
CA GLY A 45 4.03 -13.26 -2.16
C GLY A 45 3.34 -13.28 -0.79
N VAL A 46 3.20 -12.14 -0.12
CA VAL A 46 2.50 -11.99 1.16
C VAL A 46 1.21 -11.21 0.93
N GLU A 47 0.08 -11.78 1.32
CA GLU A 47 -1.21 -11.07 1.36
C GLU A 47 -1.19 -10.10 2.53
N THR A 48 -1.15 -8.81 2.25
CA THR A 48 -0.95 -7.78 3.25
C THR A 48 -1.68 -6.50 2.87
N LEU A 49 -1.58 -5.54 3.76
CA LEU A 49 -2.17 -4.21 3.63
C LEU A 49 -1.56 -3.44 2.45
N ASP A 50 -2.41 -2.97 1.54
CA ASP A 50 -1.97 -2.08 0.46
C ASP A 50 -1.83 -0.64 0.95
N MET A 51 -0.62 -0.28 1.31
CA MET A 51 -0.23 1.08 1.67
C MET A 51 0.50 1.81 0.54
N GLY A 52 0.66 1.17 -0.61
CA GLY A 52 1.43 1.72 -1.73
C GLY A 52 2.84 2.15 -1.33
N ALA A 53 3.28 3.33 -1.80
CA ALA A 53 4.61 3.87 -1.51
C ALA A 53 4.80 4.29 -0.04
N VAL A 54 3.71 4.50 0.72
CA VAL A 54 3.78 4.93 2.13
C VAL A 54 4.49 3.89 2.99
N ALA A 55 4.23 2.60 2.77
CA ALA A 55 4.92 1.52 3.47
C ALA A 55 6.44 1.56 3.23
N GLY A 56 6.86 1.80 1.99
CA GLY A 56 8.28 1.92 1.62
C GLY A 56 8.95 3.13 2.27
N ILE A 57 8.28 4.29 2.27
CA ILE A 57 8.79 5.52 2.90
C ILE A 57 8.91 5.33 4.42
N LEU A 58 7.87 4.79 5.05
CA LEU A 58 7.84 4.51 6.49
C LEU A 58 9.01 3.60 6.90
N THR A 59 9.15 2.49 6.17
CA THR A 59 10.25 1.55 6.39
C THR A 59 11.60 2.20 6.17
N GLY A 60 11.80 2.91 5.07
CA GLY A 60 13.06 3.56 4.73
C GLY A 60 13.50 4.59 5.77
N VAL A 61 12.56 5.42 6.25
CA VAL A 61 12.83 6.42 7.30
C VAL A 61 13.16 5.74 8.62
N THR A 62 12.37 4.74 9.02
CA THR A 62 12.58 4.01 10.28
C THR A 62 13.91 3.27 10.29
N VAL A 63 14.23 2.55 9.22
CA VAL A 63 15.50 1.83 9.09
C VAL A 63 16.68 2.78 9.07
N ALA A 64 16.60 3.90 8.36
CA ALA A 64 17.67 4.89 8.34
C ALA A 64 17.89 5.51 9.72
N ALA A 65 16.83 5.79 10.47
CA ALA A 65 16.92 6.30 11.84
C ALA A 65 17.57 5.29 12.79
N LEU A 66 17.12 4.03 12.74
CA LEU A 66 17.69 2.95 13.56
C LEU A 66 19.14 2.67 13.18
N HIS A 67 19.47 2.63 11.89
CA HIS A 67 20.83 2.44 11.41
C HIS A 67 21.76 3.55 11.94
N ASN A 68 21.39 4.81 11.77
CA ASN A 68 22.19 5.93 12.23
C ASN A 68 22.42 5.93 13.76
N LYS A 69 21.47 5.37 14.51
CA LYS A 69 21.57 5.30 15.98
C LYS A 69 22.40 4.12 16.47
N TYR A 70 22.28 2.95 15.82
CA TYR A 70 22.76 1.68 16.37
C TYR A 70 23.99 1.09 15.65
N HIS A 71 24.42 1.61 14.49
CA HIS A 71 25.52 1.04 13.72
C HIS A 71 26.89 1.10 14.44
N LYS A 72 27.07 1.96 15.45
CA LYS A 72 28.31 2.11 16.22
C LYS A 72 28.26 1.43 17.60
N VAL A 73 27.24 0.66 17.90
CA VAL A 73 27.12 0.00 19.20
C VAL A 73 28.17 -1.12 19.33
N VAL A 74 28.99 -1.02 20.36
CA VAL A 74 30.02 -2.00 20.71
C VAL A 74 29.54 -2.79 21.94
N PHE A 75 29.58 -4.11 21.86
CA PHE A 75 29.22 -4.99 22.96
C PHE A 75 30.45 -5.55 23.69
N PRO A 76 30.28 -6.01 24.93
CA PRO A 76 31.31 -6.77 25.66
C PRO A 76 31.81 -7.97 24.87
N VAL A 77 33.05 -8.43 25.17
CA VAL A 77 33.75 -9.49 24.43
C VAL A 77 32.88 -10.77 24.23
N ALA A 78 32.07 -11.14 25.21
CA ALA A 78 31.22 -12.32 25.15
C ALA A 78 30.17 -12.29 24.02
N ILE A 79 29.69 -11.10 23.64
CA ILE A 79 28.63 -10.91 22.63
C ILE A 79 29.07 -9.93 21.53
N ALA A 80 30.36 -9.64 21.43
CA ALA A 80 30.93 -8.70 20.46
C ALA A 80 30.63 -9.07 19.01
N PHE A 81 30.38 -10.37 18.73
CA PHE A 81 29.98 -10.85 17.40
C PHE A 81 28.67 -10.21 16.88
N TYR A 82 27.74 -9.87 17.76
CA TYR A 82 26.47 -9.24 17.41
C TYR A 82 26.54 -7.71 17.31
N GLY A 83 27.70 -7.11 17.59
CA GLY A 83 27.88 -5.66 17.57
C GLY A 83 27.91 -5.02 16.19
N GLY A 84 27.80 -3.69 16.18
CA GLY A 84 27.93 -2.87 14.98
C GLY A 84 26.84 -3.14 13.93
N LYS A 85 27.26 -3.42 12.71
CA LYS A 85 26.40 -3.59 11.53
C LYS A 85 25.36 -4.71 11.68
N ARG A 86 25.71 -5.80 12.38
CA ARG A 86 24.82 -6.97 12.59
C ARG A 86 23.71 -6.64 13.57
N PHE A 87 23.99 -5.83 14.56
CA PHE A 87 23.02 -5.40 15.55
C PHE A 87 21.89 -4.56 14.93
N VAL A 88 22.22 -3.76 13.93
CA VAL A 88 21.22 -2.97 13.19
C VAL A 88 20.13 -3.86 12.59
N ALA A 89 20.50 -4.97 11.95
CA ALA A 89 19.53 -5.88 11.36
C ALA A 89 18.55 -6.47 12.40
N ILE A 90 19.08 -6.84 13.57
CA ILE A 90 18.27 -7.40 14.67
C ILE A 90 17.26 -6.34 15.18
N VAL A 91 17.74 -5.12 15.43
CA VAL A 91 16.88 -4.03 15.91
C VAL A 91 15.84 -3.66 14.86
N VAL A 92 16.21 -3.64 13.58
CA VAL A 92 15.29 -3.36 12.48
C VAL A 92 14.19 -4.42 12.40
N ILE A 93 14.52 -5.71 12.47
CA ILE A 93 13.53 -6.79 12.45
C ILE A 93 12.52 -6.62 13.60
N LEU A 94 12.99 -6.39 14.82
CA LEU A 94 12.10 -6.21 15.98
C LEU A 94 11.23 -4.96 15.85
N ALA A 95 11.80 -3.84 15.44
CA ALA A 95 11.08 -2.60 15.27
C ALA A 95 10.03 -2.69 14.15
N MET A 96 10.38 -3.30 13.01
CA MET A 96 9.48 -3.46 11.88
C MET A 96 8.39 -4.49 12.14
N ALA A 97 8.67 -5.53 12.94
CA ALA A 97 7.65 -6.46 13.42
C ALA A 97 6.60 -5.75 14.29
N LEU A 98 7.04 -4.92 15.24
CA LEU A 98 6.13 -4.12 16.07
C LEU A 98 5.34 -3.10 15.25
N LEU A 99 5.99 -2.39 14.33
CA LEU A 99 5.30 -1.45 13.44
C LEU A 99 4.27 -2.14 12.55
N GLY A 100 4.57 -3.34 12.04
CA GLY A 100 3.65 -4.13 11.25
C GLY A 100 2.40 -4.55 12.02
N GLN A 101 2.50 -4.82 13.33
CA GLN A 101 1.34 -5.11 14.17
C GLN A 101 0.43 -3.89 14.37
N VAL A 102 1.02 -2.69 14.44
CA VAL A 102 0.28 -1.44 14.67
C VAL A 102 -0.26 -0.85 13.35
N ALA A 103 0.38 -1.13 12.24
CA ALA A 103 0.06 -0.55 10.94
C ALA A 103 -1.42 -0.71 10.52
N PRO A 104 -2.09 -1.87 10.65
CA PRO A 104 -3.49 -2.02 10.28
C PRO A 104 -4.43 -1.08 11.05
N PHE A 105 -4.15 -0.82 12.33
CA PHE A 105 -4.96 0.09 13.16
C PHE A 105 -4.86 1.55 12.72
N ILE A 106 -3.65 1.97 12.34
CA ILE A 106 -3.43 3.34 11.86
C ILE A 106 -3.98 3.50 10.44
N TRP A 107 -3.86 2.46 9.61
CA TRP A 107 -4.26 2.51 8.21
C TRP A 107 -5.77 2.34 8.00
N ALA A 108 -6.47 1.64 8.89
CA ALA A 108 -7.92 1.44 8.79
C ALA A 108 -8.71 2.76 8.63
N PRO A 109 -8.52 3.80 9.48
CA PRO A 109 -9.21 5.07 9.29
C PRO A 109 -8.80 5.81 8.00
N VAL A 110 -7.55 5.64 7.55
CA VAL A 110 -7.08 6.22 6.29
C VAL A 110 -7.79 5.54 5.11
N SER A 111 -7.84 4.21 5.09
CA SER A 111 -8.57 3.44 4.07
C SER A 111 -10.06 3.77 4.06
N ALA A 112 -10.69 3.86 5.25
CA ALA A 112 -12.09 4.25 5.35
C ALA A 112 -12.35 5.65 4.79
N GLY A 113 -11.44 6.60 5.04
CA GLY A 113 -11.51 7.94 4.46
C GLY A 113 -11.38 7.94 2.95
N ILE A 114 -10.45 7.15 2.40
CA ILE A 114 -10.26 7.03 0.94
C ILE A 114 -11.47 6.35 0.29
N ASN A 115 -12.03 5.30 0.91
CA ASN A 115 -13.25 4.65 0.45
C ASN A 115 -14.44 5.62 0.46
N GLY A 116 -14.60 6.42 1.52
CA GLY A 116 -15.63 7.45 1.61
C GLY A 116 -15.50 8.53 0.53
N LEU A 117 -14.28 8.96 0.21
CA LEU A 117 -14.02 9.85 -0.93
C LEU A 117 -14.38 9.16 -2.25
N GLY A 118 -14.09 7.87 -2.39
CA GLY A 118 -14.43 7.08 -3.56
C GLY A 118 -15.95 7.05 -3.82
N THR A 119 -16.76 6.82 -2.79
CA THR A 119 -18.23 6.83 -2.90
C THR A 119 -18.77 8.20 -3.30
N LEU A 120 -18.30 9.27 -2.66
CA LEU A 120 -18.68 10.64 -3.02
C LEU A 120 -18.36 10.99 -4.47
N ILE A 121 -17.20 10.56 -4.95
CA ILE A 121 -16.77 10.75 -6.34
C ILE A 121 -17.68 9.98 -7.29
N SER A 122 -17.99 8.72 -6.99
CA SER A 122 -18.85 7.86 -7.81
C SER A 122 -20.28 8.44 -7.95
N GLU A 123 -20.84 8.99 -6.88
CA GLU A 123 -22.18 9.57 -6.86
C GLU A 123 -22.28 10.95 -7.55
N SER A 124 -21.15 11.65 -7.71
CA SER A 124 -21.11 13.04 -8.23
C SER A 124 -21.13 13.12 -9.76
N GLY A 125 -21.28 12.02 -10.50
CA GLY A 125 -21.37 12.00 -11.97
C GLY A 125 -20.16 12.67 -12.65
N LEU A 126 -20.40 13.62 -13.55
CA LEU A 126 -19.34 14.30 -14.31
C LEU A 126 -18.33 15.07 -13.43
N LEU A 127 -18.80 15.71 -12.36
CA LEU A 127 -17.93 16.34 -11.36
C LEU A 127 -17.10 15.31 -10.60
N GLY A 128 -17.63 14.12 -10.40
CA GLY A 128 -16.90 13.02 -9.81
C GLY A 128 -15.71 12.58 -10.66
N VAL A 129 -15.90 12.41 -11.96
CA VAL A 129 -14.81 12.06 -12.90
C VAL A 129 -13.70 13.13 -12.91
N PHE A 130 -14.09 14.40 -12.89
CA PHE A 130 -13.13 15.51 -12.78
C PHE A 130 -12.36 15.46 -11.45
N SER A 131 -13.09 15.29 -10.35
CA SER A 131 -12.51 15.22 -9.00
C SER A 131 -11.57 14.02 -8.85
N PHE A 132 -11.93 12.86 -9.41
CA PHE A 132 -11.08 11.69 -9.47
C PHE A 132 -9.74 11.98 -10.17
N GLY A 133 -9.79 12.54 -11.39
CA GLY A 133 -8.58 12.87 -12.15
C GLY A 133 -7.70 13.91 -11.45
N PHE A 134 -8.31 14.89 -10.77
CA PHE A 134 -7.60 15.88 -9.99
C PHE A 134 -6.91 15.25 -8.76
N LEU A 135 -7.65 14.45 -7.97
CA LEU A 135 -7.12 13.76 -6.80
C LEU A 135 -6.04 12.75 -7.17
N GLU A 136 -6.24 11.99 -8.25
CA GLU A 136 -5.22 11.08 -8.76
C GLU A 136 -3.89 11.79 -8.99
N ARG A 137 -3.92 12.95 -9.65
CA ARG A 137 -2.72 13.76 -9.90
C ARG A 137 -2.12 14.35 -8.64
N LEU A 138 -2.94 14.81 -7.72
CA LEU A 138 -2.51 15.35 -6.42
C LEU A 138 -1.84 14.27 -5.55
N LEU A 139 -2.32 13.04 -5.62
CA LEU A 139 -1.82 11.92 -4.81
C LEU A 139 -0.60 11.20 -5.41
N ILE A 140 -0.19 11.52 -6.64
CA ILE A 140 1.01 10.91 -7.25
C ILE A 140 2.26 11.08 -6.38
N PRO A 141 2.59 12.26 -5.83
CA PRO A 141 3.81 12.44 -5.04
C PRO A 141 3.86 11.58 -3.77
N THR A 142 2.71 11.25 -3.19
CA THR A 142 2.59 10.42 -1.99
C THR A 142 2.48 8.93 -2.30
N GLY A 143 2.25 8.55 -3.57
CA GLY A 143 1.99 7.18 -3.99
C GLY A 143 0.59 6.64 -3.63
N LEU A 144 -0.24 7.44 -2.96
CA LEU A 144 -1.61 7.06 -2.58
C LEU A 144 -2.57 6.95 -3.78
N HIS A 145 -2.19 7.48 -4.95
CA HIS A 145 -2.96 7.33 -6.18
C HIS A 145 -3.19 5.87 -6.56
N HIS A 146 -2.27 4.94 -6.18
CA HIS A 146 -2.48 3.51 -6.39
C HIS A 146 -3.66 2.97 -5.58
N VAL A 147 -3.81 3.40 -4.33
CA VAL A 147 -4.93 3.00 -3.48
C VAL A 147 -6.24 3.54 -4.05
N LEU A 148 -6.28 4.82 -4.43
CA LEU A 148 -7.45 5.41 -5.07
C LEU A 148 -7.83 4.67 -6.35
N ASN A 149 -6.86 4.41 -7.22
CA ASN A 149 -7.07 3.65 -8.45
C ASN A 149 -7.53 2.21 -8.18
N GLY A 150 -6.99 1.55 -7.17
CA GLY A 150 -7.39 0.21 -6.76
C GLY A 150 -8.88 0.16 -6.44
N ILE A 151 -9.37 1.09 -5.64
CA ILE A 151 -10.78 1.19 -5.25
C ILE A 151 -11.70 1.25 -6.49
N PHE A 152 -11.45 2.15 -7.42
CA PHE A 152 -12.30 2.27 -8.61
C PHE A 152 -12.14 1.11 -9.59
N ARG A 153 -10.96 0.51 -9.67
CA ARG A 153 -10.66 -0.56 -10.63
C ARG A 153 -11.17 -1.92 -10.19
N THR A 154 -11.19 -2.21 -8.89
CA THR A 154 -11.41 -3.58 -8.39
C THR A 154 -12.59 -3.72 -7.44
N THR A 155 -13.21 -2.63 -6.96
CA THR A 155 -14.34 -2.70 -6.03
C THR A 155 -15.63 -2.20 -6.66
N ALA A 156 -16.76 -2.48 -5.99
CA ALA A 156 -18.11 -2.04 -6.39
C ALA A 156 -18.25 -0.53 -6.59
N ILE A 157 -17.38 0.28 -5.97
CA ILE A 157 -17.36 1.75 -6.11
C ILE A 157 -17.08 2.18 -7.57
N GLY A 158 -16.27 1.42 -8.29
CA GLY A 158 -15.99 1.65 -9.70
C GLY A 158 -17.10 1.18 -10.66
N GLY A 159 -18.16 0.60 -10.14
CA GLY A 159 -19.31 0.07 -10.86
C GLY A 159 -19.47 -1.44 -10.71
N VAL A 160 -20.69 -1.91 -10.94
CA VAL A 160 -21.04 -3.35 -10.94
C VAL A 160 -21.81 -3.66 -12.20
N TYR A 161 -21.35 -4.63 -12.99
CA TYR A 161 -22.00 -5.09 -14.18
C TYR A 161 -22.07 -6.62 -14.20
N GLN A 162 -23.28 -7.18 -14.31
CA GLN A 162 -23.55 -8.63 -14.29
C GLN A 162 -22.85 -9.40 -13.14
N GLY A 163 -22.73 -8.78 -11.96
CA GLY A 163 -22.10 -9.39 -10.79
C GLY A 163 -20.57 -9.27 -10.75
N VAL A 164 -19.96 -8.58 -11.71
CA VAL A 164 -18.53 -8.26 -11.72
C VAL A 164 -18.34 -6.84 -11.20
N GLU A 165 -17.47 -6.71 -10.20
CA GLU A 165 -17.17 -5.44 -9.54
C GLU A 165 -15.88 -4.81 -10.05
N GLY A 166 -15.89 -3.49 -10.16
CA GLY A 166 -14.74 -2.68 -10.55
C GLY A 166 -14.60 -2.47 -12.05
N CYS A 167 -14.34 -1.22 -12.42
CA CYS A 167 -14.30 -0.81 -13.81
C CYS A 167 -13.26 -1.55 -14.67
N LEU A 168 -12.11 -1.95 -14.07
CA LEU A 168 -11.09 -2.72 -14.77
C LEU A 168 -11.53 -4.16 -15.02
N ASN A 169 -12.13 -4.80 -14.03
CA ASN A 169 -12.59 -6.18 -14.15
C ASN A 169 -13.74 -6.27 -15.16
N ILE A 170 -14.67 -5.31 -15.12
CA ILE A 170 -15.76 -5.19 -16.11
C ILE A 170 -15.17 -5.03 -17.51
N PHE A 171 -14.21 -4.13 -17.68
CA PHE A 171 -13.57 -3.92 -18.97
C PHE A 171 -12.89 -5.18 -19.50
N LEU A 172 -12.06 -5.86 -18.68
CA LEU A 172 -11.32 -7.04 -19.12
C LEU A 172 -12.22 -8.23 -19.45
N GLN A 173 -13.33 -8.38 -18.74
CA GLN A 173 -14.21 -9.54 -18.91
C GLN A 173 -15.21 -9.37 -20.05
N PHE A 174 -15.64 -8.14 -20.33
CA PHE A 174 -16.72 -7.87 -21.26
C PHE A 174 -16.29 -7.08 -22.51
N PHE A 175 -15.00 -6.82 -22.68
CA PHE A 175 -14.47 -6.01 -23.79
C PHE A 175 -14.91 -6.49 -25.17
N ASP A 176 -14.99 -7.81 -25.40
CA ASP A 176 -15.36 -8.40 -26.69
C ASP A 176 -16.86 -8.71 -26.82
N SER A 177 -17.64 -8.63 -25.73
CA SER A 177 -19.01 -9.14 -25.68
C SER A 177 -20.09 -8.07 -25.51
N VAL A 178 -19.72 -6.84 -25.14
CA VAL A 178 -20.67 -5.77 -24.81
C VAL A 178 -20.46 -4.55 -25.69
N ASP A 179 -21.54 -3.84 -26.01
CA ASP A 179 -21.55 -2.66 -26.86
C ASP A 179 -20.72 -1.52 -26.24
N ILE A 180 -20.01 -0.78 -27.06
CA ILE A 180 -19.11 0.34 -26.66
C ILE A 180 -19.87 1.40 -25.83
N SER A 181 -21.16 1.61 -26.09
CA SER A 181 -21.98 2.56 -25.34
C SER A 181 -22.11 2.21 -23.87
N VAL A 182 -22.32 0.91 -23.57
CA VAL A 182 -22.42 0.38 -22.20
C VAL A 182 -21.05 0.39 -21.53
N MET A 183 -20.02 -0.02 -22.26
CA MET A 183 -18.65 0.02 -21.76
C MET A 183 -18.21 1.44 -21.36
N ARG A 184 -18.62 2.44 -22.10
CA ARG A 184 -18.27 3.84 -21.82
C ARG A 184 -18.79 4.34 -20.47
N GLU A 185 -19.95 3.84 -20.03
CA GLU A 185 -20.53 4.20 -18.74
C GLU A 185 -19.69 3.66 -17.57
N TYR A 186 -19.20 2.42 -17.67
CA TYR A 186 -18.44 1.76 -16.61
C TYR A 186 -16.93 2.05 -16.66
N THR A 187 -16.40 2.58 -17.75
CA THR A 187 -14.97 2.85 -17.91
C THR A 187 -14.54 4.28 -17.62
N GLN A 188 -15.44 5.13 -17.14
CA GLN A 188 -15.16 6.54 -16.84
C GLN A 188 -13.99 6.72 -15.85
N PHE A 189 -13.84 5.78 -14.91
CA PHE A 189 -12.79 5.80 -13.88
C PHE A 189 -11.57 4.94 -14.21
N LEU A 190 -11.49 4.32 -15.38
CA LEU A 190 -10.30 3.57 -15.81
C LEU A 190 -9.06 4.46 -15.95
N GLY A 191 -9.27 5.77 -15.94
CA GLY A 191 -8.23 6.79 -15.90
C GLY A 191 -7.46 6.94 -17.19
N GLN A 192 -7.11 8.19 -17.46
CA GLN A 192 -6.03 8.54 -18.39
C GLN A 192 -6.30 8.40 -19.89
N GLY A 193 -7.52 8.41 -20.40
CA GLY A 193 -7.72 8.55 -21.84
C GLY A 193 -6.87 7.68 -22.81
N LYS A 194 -6.01 6.83 -22.25
CA LYS A 194 -5.06 6.00 -23.00
C LYS A 194 -5.64 4.68 -23.47
N MET A 195 -6.81 4.32 -22.98
CA MET A 195 -7.49 3.06 -23.37
C MET A 195 -8.70 3.31 -24.31
N LEU A 196 -8.92 4.52 -24.73
CA LEU A 196 -10.01 4.86 -25.65
C LEU A 196 -9.53 5.20 -27.09
N PHE A 197 -8.26 4.87 -27.39
CA PHE A 197 -7.72 5.00 -28.74
C PHE A 197 -7.07 3.71 -29.17
#